data_230b267d9747e11bed16f78607f1c2c1
#
_entry.id   230b267d9747e11bed16f78607f1c2c1
#
_cell.length_a   1.000
_cell.length_b   1.000
_cell.length_c   1.000
_cell.angle_alpha   90.00
_cell.angle_beta   90.00
_cell.angle_gamma   90.00
#
_symmetry.space_group_name_H-M   'P 1'
#
loop_
_entity.id
_entity.type
_entity.pdbx_description
1 polymer ?
#
loop_
_entity_poly.entity_id
_entity_poly.type
_entity_poly.pdbx_seq_one_letter_code
_entity_poly.pdbx_strand_id
1 'polypeptide(L)'
;MEEIKKICLFFLASLYYQYLAGQNIFIPMDDEQKNHLKAYGLTYWALSQDTKAEWLLNYRGGSFLLDGYSSIEKECKLRDISFQVISENDAQKLRNAIAKPSVNAEIVELLTPPKIAVYSPKTAQPWDDAVTLVLSYAEIPYDVIFDEEVLEEKLALYDWLHLHHEDFTGQYGKFWNSFKYAQWYKKQVQEAERMALKYGYKKVSQLKLAVAKRIRDFTLGGGFLFAMCSATDSYDIALSSDGIDFLDWMYDGDGIENDPQSKIDF
;
A
#
# COMPACT_ATOMS: atom_id res chain seq x y z
N MET A 1 27.60 -49.51 19.51
CA MET A 1 26.12 -49.54 19.32
C MET A 1 25.52 -48.12 19.42
N GLU A 2 25.99 -47.27 20.31
CA GLU A 2 25.46 -45.90 20.50
C GLU A 2 25.86 -44.93 19.35
N GLU A 3 27.05 -45.06 18.81
CA GLU A 3 27.52 -44.28 17.63
C GLU A 3 26.72 -44.61 16.38
N ILE A 4 26.40 -45.86 16.16
CA ILE A 4 25.54 -46.28 14.99
C ILE A 4 24.12 -45.71 15.10
N LYS A 5 23.56 -45.62 16.33
CA LYS A 5 22.25 -45.04 16.58
C LYS A 5 22.26 -43.50 16.29
N LYS A 6 23.33 -42.80 16.66
CA LYS A 6 23.51 -41.36 16.36
C LYS A 6 23.61 -41.10 14.86
N ILE A 7 24.40 -41.93 14.16
CA ILE A 7 24.53 -41.83 12.69
C ILE A 7 23.19 -42.13 12.00
N CYS A 8 22.45 -43.16 12.41
CA CYS A 8 21.11 -43.46 11.87
C CYS A 8 20.09 -42.34 12.18
N LEU A 9 20.16 -41.73 13.37
CA LEU A 9 19.30 -40.61 13.73
C LEU A 9 19.61 -39.38 12.90
N PHE A 10 20.88 -39.08 12.63
CA PHE A 10 21.33 -38.00 11.80
C PHE A 10 20.93 -38.20 10.32
N PHE A 11 21.04 -39.42 9.81
CA PHE A 11 20.59 -39.79 8.47
C PHE A 11 19.04 -39.72 8.34
N LEU A 12 18.30 -40.17 9.34
CA LEU A 12 16.84 -40.05 9.37
C LEU A 12 16.39 -38.58 9.47
N ALA A 13 17.08 -37.76 10.27
CA ALA A 13 16.81 -36.33 10.35
C ALA A 13 17.15 -35.60 9.04
N SER A 14 18.26 -35.97 8.37
CA SER A 14 18.63 -35.40 7.06
C SER A 14 17.67 -35.83 5.95
N LEU A 15 17.19 -37.07 5.99
CA LEU A 15 16.14 -37.57 5.06
C LEU A 15 14.80 -36.89 5.30
N TYR A 16 14.46 -36.60 6.57
CA TYR A 16 13.24 -35.85 6.92
C TYR A 16 13.35 -34.36 6.46
N TYR A 17 14.53 -33.78 6.57
CA TYR A 17 14.81 -32.42 6.05
C TYR A 17 14.77 -32.38 4.51
N GLN A 18 15.27 -33.41 3.83
CA GLN A 18 15.17 -33.51 2.36
C GLN A 18 13.76 -33.81 1.88
N TYR A 19 12.91 -34.42 2.68
CA TYR A 19 11.49 -34.66 2.31
C TYR A 19 10.64 -33.39 2.40
N LEU A 20 11.09 -32.38 3.17
CA LEU A 20 10.48 -31.03 3.23
C LEU A 20 11.05 -30.06 2.18
N ALA A 21 12.21 -30.36 1.64
CA ALA A 21 12.89 -29.56 0.61
C ALA A 21 12.38 -29.95 -0.79
N GLY A 22 11.26 -29.38 -1.23
CA GLY A 22 10.70 -29.64 -2.56
C GLY A 22 9.19 -29.64 -2.62
N GLN A 23 8.55 -29.09 -1.60
CA GLN A 23 7.12 -28.78 -1.63
C GLN A 23 6.93 -27.28 -1.86
N ASN A 24 5.82 -26.94 -2.49
CA ASN A 24 5.40 -25.56 -2.67
C ASN A 24 3.99 -25.40 -2.11
N ILE A 25 3.66 -24.22 -1.67
CA ILE A 25 2.30 -23.86 -1.23
C ILE A 25 1.70 -23.00 -2.33
N PHE A 26 0.69 -23.55 -2.98
CA PHE A 26 -0.11 -22.85 -3.96
C PHE A 26 -1.34 -22.24 -3.28
N ILE A 27 -1.54 -20.94 -3.42
CA ILE A 27 -2.65 -20.18 -2.85
C ILE A 27 -3.50 -19.67 -4.03
N PRO A 28 -4.65 -20.30 -4.32
CA PRO A 28 -5.55 -19.81 -5.35
C PRO A 28 -6.16 -18.48 -4.94
N MET A 29 -6.44 -17.61 -5.92
CA MET A 29 -7.09 -16.30 -5.70
C MET A 29 -8.40 -16.17 -6.50
N ASP A 30 -8.91 -17.27 -7.03
CA ASP A 30 -10.24 -17.38 -7.63
C ASP A 30 -11.31 -17.70 -6.57
N ASP A 31 -12.51 -18.11 -6.99
CA ASP A 31 -13.67 -18.41 -6.13
C ASP A 31 -13.41 -19.54 -5.09
N GLU A 32 -12.31 -20.29 -5.22
CA GLU A 32 -11.92 -21.26 -4.21
C GLU A 32 -11.28 -20.62 -2.97
N GLN A 33 -10.87 -19.37 -3.06
CA GLN A 33 -10.27 -18.66 -1.93
C GLN A 33 -11.33 -18.19 -0.93
N LYS A 34 -11.21 -18.63 0.30
CA LYS A 34 -12.11 -18.22 1.39
C LYS A 34 -11.83 -16.80 1.87
N ASN A 35 -10.57 -16.39 1.86
CA ASN A 35 -10.13 -15.11 2.42
C ASN A 35 -9.01 -14.48 1.60
N HIS A 36 -9.39 -13.77 0.55
CA HIS A 36 -8.46 -13.09 -0.36
C HIS A 36 -7.55 -12.07 0.36
N LEU A 37 -8.12 -11.23 1.23
CA LEU A 37 -7.32 -10.21 1.92
C LEU A 37 -6.26 -10.82 2.84
N LYS A 38 -6.61 -11.88 3.56
CA LYS A 38 -5.64 -12.61 4.39
C LYS A 38 -4.58 -13.34 3.55
N ALA A 39 -4.91 -13.77 2.34
CA ALA A 39 -3.94 -14.38 1.42
C ALA A 39 -2.87 -13.38 0.98
N TYR A 40 -3.24 -12.13 0.67
CA TYR A 40 -2.27 -11.05 0.46
C TYR A 40 -1.40 -10.79 1.70
N GLY A 41 -2.03 -10.71 2.87
CA GLY A 41 -1.31 -10.50 4.13
C GLY A 41 -0.37 -11.64 4.48
N LEU A 42 -0.75 -12.88 4.20
CA LEU A 42 0.13 -14.04 4.36
C LEU A 42 1.34 -13.96 3.42
N THR A 43 1.14 -13.60 2.17
CA THR A 43 2.23 -13.45 1.19
C THR A 43 3.19 -12.34 1.63
N TYR A 44 2.66 -11.20 2.09
CA TYR A 44 3.46 -10.13 2.68
C TYR A 44 4.30 -10.63 3.89
N TRP A 45 3.64 -11.34 4.81
CA TRP A 45 4.32 -11.91 5.97
C TRP A 45 5.40 -12.93 5.57
N ALA A 46 5.12 -13.81 4.60
CA ALA A 46 6.08 -14.79 4.10
C ALA A 46 7.35 -14.11 3.53
N LEU A 47 7.17 -13.04 2.74
CA LEU A 47 8.29 -12.24 2.25
C LEU A 47 9.10 -11.61 3.40
N SER A 48 8.45 -11.18 4.48
CA SER A 48 9.13 -10.64 5.67
C SER A 48 9.93 -11.70 6.46
N GLN A 49 9.70 -12.98 6.17
CA GLN A 49 10.45 -14.12 6.70
C GLN A 49 11.47 -14.68 5.68
N ASP A 50 11.85 -13.90 4.69
CA ASP A 50 12.76 -14.29 3.59
C ASP A 50 12.28 -15.52 2.81
N THR A 51 10.96 -15.77 2.79
CA THR A 51 10.37 -16.86 2.01
C THR A 51 10.18 -16.42 0.57
N LYS A 52 10.66 -17.23 -0.37
CA LYS A 52 10.45 -16.99 -1.79
C LYS A 52 8.96 -17.06 -2.13
N ALA A 53 8.48 -16.09 -2.89
CA ALA A 53 7.10 -16.03 -3.37
C ALA A 53 7.05 -15.62 -4.83
N GLU A 54 6.17 -16.26 -5.59
CA GLU A 54 5.86 -15.93 -6.98
C GLU A 54 4.39 -15.49 -7.07
N TRP A 55 4.14 -14.38 -7.73
CA TRP A 55 2.79 -13.94 -8.08
C TRP A 55 2.47 -14.39 -9.50
N LEU A 56 1.44 -15.22 -9.62
CA LEU A 56 0.99 -15.80 -10.90
C LEU A 56 -0.11 -14.91 -11.47
N LEU A 57 0.29 -13.83 -12.14
CA LEU A 57 -0.62 -12.82 -12.72
C LEU A 57 -1.56 -13.47 -13.73
N ASN A 58 -2.84 -13.13 -13.67
CA ASN A 58 -3.92 -13.66 -14.52
C ASN A 58 -4.13 -15.19 -14.45
N TYR A 59 -3.43 -15.88 -13.54
CA TYR A 59 -3.68 -17.30 -13.31
C TYR A 59 -4.52 -17.48 -12.06
N ARG A 60 -5.73 -18.07 -12.22
CA ARG A 60 -6.68 -18.33 -11.13
C ARG A 60 -6.86 -17.13 -10.19
N GLY A 61 -7.15 -15.95 -10.76
CA GLY A 61 -7.38 -14.71 -10.01
C GLY A 61 -6.13 -13.98 -9.54
N GLY A 62 -4.93 -14.37 -10.00
CA GLY A 62 -3.66 -13.79 -9.55
C GLY A 62 -3.11 -14.52 -8.32
N SER A 63 -3.02 -15.84 -8.42
CA SER A 63 -2.60 -16.76 -7.35
C SER A 63 -1.16 -16.56 -6.90
N PHE A 64 -0.81 -17.12 -5.75
CA PHE A 64 0.56 -17.12 -5.24
C PHE A 64 1.14 -18.53 -5.16
N LEU A 65 2.44 -18.64 -5.37
CA LEU A 65 3.23 -19.84 -5.16
C LEU A 65 4.40 -19.50 -4.23
N LEU A 66 4.46 -20.16 -3.08
CA LEU A 66 5.46 -19.94 -2.04
C LEU A 66 6.26 -21.20 -1.78
N ASP A 67 7.49 -21.06 -1.29
CA ASP A 67 8.25 -22.20 -0.78
C ASP A 67 7.49 -22.89 0.36
N GLY A 68 7.47 -24.22 0.35
CA GLY A 68 6.66 -25.05 1.23
C GLY A 68 7.27 -25.27 2.61
N TYR A 69 7.18 -24.28 3.49
CA TYR A 69 7.55 -24.43 4.89
C TYR A 69 6.33 -24.76 5.76
N SER A 70 6.52 -25.59 6.78
CA SER A 70 5.47 -25.95 7.72
C SER A 70 4.90 -24.74 8.48
N SER A 71 5.68 -23.69 8.64
CA SER A 71 5.24 -22.39 9.19
C SER A 71 4.19 -21.72 8.30
N ILE A 72 4.38 -21.75 6.97
CA ILE A 72 3.44 -21.18 6.00
C ILE A 72 2.11 -21.95 6.03
N GLU A 73 2.17 -23.29 6.03
CA GLU A 73 0.94 -24.10 6.15
C GLU A 73 0.17 -23.81 7.44
N LYS A 74 0.89 -23.64 8.55
CA LYS A 74 0.28 -23.29 9.84
C LYS A 74 -0.42 -21.92 9.75
N GLU A 75 0.22 -20.92 9.18
CA GLU A 75 -0.34 -19.57 9.01
C GLU A 75 -1.54 -19.58 8.05
N CYS A 76 -1.50 -20.35 6.96
CA CYS A 76 -2.67 -20.55 6.08
C CYS A 76 -3.89 -21.06 6.87
N LYS A 77 -3.68 -22.08 7.72
CA LYS A 77 -4.74 -22.65 8.55
C LYS A 77 -5.26 -21.67 9.59
N LEU A 78 -4.37 -20.93 10.26
CA LEU A 78 -4.74 -19.94 11.29
C LEU A 78 -5.54 -18.77 10.72
N ARG A 79 -5.27 -18.37 9.47
CA ARG A 79 -5.91 -17.23 8.79
C ARG A 79 -7.12 -17.65 7.93
N ASP A 80 -7.50 -18.95 7.95
CA ASP A 80 -8.57 -19.55 7.12
C ASP A 80 -8.37 -19.25 5.62
N ILE A 81 -7.15 -19.45 5.13
CA ILE A 81 -6.76 -19.27 3.73
C ILE A 81 -6.84 -20.62 3.04
N SER A 82 -7.48 -20.67 1.87
CA SER A 82 -7.45 -21.85 0.99
C SER A 82 -6.07 -22.00 0.38
N PHE A 83 -5.47 -23.19 0.48
CA PHE A 83 -4.16 -23.49 -0.09
C PHE A 83 -4.03 -24.96 -0.48
N GLN A 84 -3.06 -25.28 -1.30
CA GLN A 84 -2.70 -26.63 -1.72
C GLN A 84 -1.18 -26.81 -1.56
N VAL A 85 -0.79 -27.94 -0.95
CA VAL A 85 0.61 -28.36 -0.94
C VAL A 85 0.87 -29.16 -2.20
N ILE A 86 1.78 -28.69 -3.05
CA ILE A 86 2.11 -29.34 -4.31
C ILE A 86 3.59 -29.70 -4.36
N SER A 87 3.92 -30.72 -5.15
CA SER A 87 5.31 -31.13 -5.35
C SER A 87 6.07 -30.11 -6.23
N GLU A 88 7.41 -30.05 -6.11
CA GLU A 88 8.22 -29.22 -7.00
C GLU A 88 7.98 -29.56 -8.49
N ASN A 89 7.77 -30.84 -8.80
CA ASN A 89 7.46 -31.26 -10.17
C ASN A 89 6.13 -30.66 -10.67
N ASP A 90 5.11 -30.58 -9.81
CA ASP A 90 3.83 -29.97 -10.18
C ASP A 90 3.92 -28.45 -10.23
N ALA A 91 4.69 -27.82 -9.34
CA ALA A 91 5.01 -26.41 -9.42
C ALA A 91 5.73 -26.05 -10.73
N GLN A 92 6.70 -26.90 -11.15
CA GLN A 92 7.38 -26.69 -12.43
C GLN A 92 6.47 -26.88 -13.64
N LYS A 93 5.55 -27.85 -13.62
CA LYS A 93 4.52 -28.00 -14.66
C LYS A 93 3.62 -26.77 -14.73
N LEU A 94 3.26 -26.22 -13.57
CA LEU A 94 2.46 -25.01 -13.46
C LEU A 94 3.20 -23.80 -14.08
N ARG A 95 4.46 -23.57 -13.71
CA ARG A 95 5.30 -22.50 -14.31
C ARG A 95 5.40 -22.66 -15.83
N ASN A 96 5.64 -23.87 -16.30
CA ASN A 96 5.72 -24.15 -17.74
C ASN A 96 4.38 -23.94 -18.47
N ALA A 97 3.26 -24.17 -17.80
CA ALA A 97 1.94 -23.93 -18.38
C ALA A 97 1.65 -22.42 -18.51
N ILE A 98 2.02 -21.63 -17.50
CA ILE A 98 1.83 -20.17 -17.47
C ILE A 98 2.76 -19.50 -18.49
N ALA A 99 3.99 -19.96 -18.65
CA ALA A 99 4.98 -19.38 -19.57
C ALA A 99 4.66 -19.57 -21.07
N LYS A 100 3.59 -20.27 -21.41
CA LYS A 100 3.20 -20.45 -22.82
C LYS A 100 2.69 -19.12 -23.41
N PRO A 101 3.15 -18.73 -24.60
CA PRO A 101 2.70 -17.47 -25.23
C PRO A 101 1.20 -17.36 -25.48
N SER A 102 0.48 -18.51 -25.54
CA SER A 102 -0.97 -18.55 -25.71
C SER A 102 -1.76 -18.30 -24.43
N VAL A 103 -1.09 -18.29 -23.28
CA VAL A 103 -1.69 -18.04 -21.96
C VAL A 103 -1.41 -16.59 -21.61
N ASN A 104 -2.46 -15.81 -21.42
CA ASN A 104 -2.35 -14.40 -21.00
C ASN A 104 -2.09 -14.31 -19.49
N ALA A 105 -0.96 -14.85 -19.07
CA ALA A 105 -0.54 -14.87 -17.65
C ALA A 105 0.99 -14.72 -17.57
N GLU A 106 1.47 -14.25 -16.42
CA GLU A 106 2.88 -14.01 -16.17
C GLU A 106 3.24 -14.44 -14.74
N ILE A 107 4.52 -14.81 -14.55
CA ILE A 107 5.07 -15.13 -13.24
C ILE A 107 5.98 -13.98 -12.82
N VAL A 108 5.64 -13.32 -11.71
CA VAL A 108 6.43 -12.25 -11.11
C VAL A 108 7.02 -12.75 -9.80
N GLU A 109 8.34 -12.78 -9.71
CA GLU A 109 9.03 -13.07 -8.45
C GLU A 109 8.91 -11.86 -7.53
N LEU A 110 8.40 -12.09 -6.32
CA LEU A 110 8.31 -11.09 -5.26
C LEU A 110 9.57 -11.17 -4.40
N LEU A 111 10.30 -10.06 -4.29
CA LEU A 111 11.62 -10.05 -3.63
C LEU A 111 11.53 -9.65 -2.16
N THR A 112 10.83 -8.55 -1.88
CA THR A 112 10.73 -7.96 -0.53
C THR A 112 9.34 -7.38 -0.29
N PRO A 113 8.85 -7.40 0.97
CA PRO A 113 7.61 -6.72 1.30
C PRO A 113 7.85 -5.20 1.31
N PRO A 114 6.97 -4.39 0.66
CA PRO A 114 7.12 -2.95 0.65
C PRO A 114 6.84 -2.34 2.03
N LYS A 115 7.55 -1.25 2.37
CA LYS A 115 7.19 -0.38 3.48
C LYS A 115 6.10 0.58 3.01
N ILE A 116 4.94 0.53 3.68
CA ILE A 116 3.73 1.23 3.27
C ILE A 116 3.48 2.42 4.18
N ALA A 117 3.29 3.60 3.59
CA ALA A 117 2.74 4.77 4.23
C ALA A 117 1.32 5.05 3.73
N VAL A 118 0.42 5.40 4.64
CA VAL A 118 -0.92 5.91 4.34
C VAL A 118 -0.95 7.38 4.74
N TYR A 119 -1.20 8.25 3.78
CA TYR A 119 -1.33 9.68 4.05
C TYR A 119 -2.73 9.97 4.57
N SER A 120 -2.83 10.33 5.84
CA SER A 120 -4.10 10.61 6.51
C SER A 120 -3.91 11.57 7.68
N PRO A 121 -4.86 12.49 7.92
CA PRO A 121 -4.81 13.35 9.10
C PRO A 121 -4.83 12.54 10.40
N LYS A 122 -4.06 12.94 11.40
CA LYS A 122 -4.05 12.29 12.73
C LYS A 122 -5.41 12.34 13.46
N THR A 123 -6.31 13.21 12.98
CA THR A 123 -7.67 13.41 13.48
C THR A 123 -8.74 12.87 12.54
N ALA A 124 -8.37 11.96 11.62
CA ALA A 124 -9.30 11.35 10.69
C ALA A 124 -10.52 10.76 11.39
N GLN A 125 -11.69 10.91 10.74
CA GLN A 125 -12.92 10.31 11.24
C GLN A 125 -12.94 8.82 10.93
N PRO A 126 -13.67 7.97 11.68
CA PRO A 126 -13.69 6.54 11.46
C PRO A 126 -14.08 6.11 10.04
N TRP A 127 -14.92 6.90 9.35
CA TRP A 127 -15.34 6.62 7.97
C TRP A 127 -14.26 6.94 6.91
N ASP A 128 -13.19 7.64 7.30
CA ASP A 128 -12.11 8.02 6.40
C ASP A 128 -11.04 6.93 6.29
N ASP A 129 -11.24 5.78 6.95
CA ASP A 129 -10.17 4.82 7.22
C ASP A 129 -10.38 3.44 6.57
N ALA A 130 -11.06 3.38 5.42
CA ALA A 130 -11.30 2.12 4.72
C ALA A 130 -9.99 1.41 4.34
N VAL A 131 -8.93 2.16 4.00
CA VAL A 131 -7.63 1.59 3.60
C VAL A 131 -6.89 1.01 4.79
N THR A 132 -6.79 1.77 5.90
CA THR A 132 -6.15 1.29 7.12
C THR A 132 -6.91 0.10 7.71
N LEU A 133 -8.24 0.08 7.59
CA LEU A 133 -9.07 -1.06 7.97
C LEU A 133 -8.72 -2.31 7.15
N VAL A 134 -8.58 -2.18 5.82
CA VAL A 134 -8.23 -3.30 4.93
C VAL A 134 -6.82 -3.80 5.23
N LEU A 135 -5.83 -2.91 5.37
CA LEU A 135 -4.46 -3.28 5.72
C LEU A 135 -4.38 -3.96 7.07
N SER A 136 -5.09 -3.44 8.08
CA SER A 136 -5.18 -4.04 9.41
C SER A 136 -5.85 -5.41 9.38
N TYR A 137 -6.94 -5.58 8.63
CA TYR A 137 -7.59 -6.87 8.46
C TYR A 137 -6.67 -7.88 7.76
N ALA A 138 -5.97 -7.46 6.73
CA ALA A 138 -4.99 -8.28 6.01
C ALA A 138 -3.72 -8.57 6.85
N GLU A 139 -3.53 -7.88 7.98
CA GLU A 139 -2.32 -7.94 8.81
C GLU A 139 -1.06 -7.47 8.06
N ILE A 140 -1.23 -6.48 7.19
CA ILE A 140 -0.14 -5.81 6.49
C ILE A 140 0.24 -4.56 7.29
N PRO A 141 1.49 -4.45 7.78
CA PRO A 141 1.94 -3.27 8.52
C PRO A 141 2.00 -2.03 7.63
N TYR A 142 1.62 -0.89 8.19
CA TYR A 142 1.69 0.42 7.56
C TYR A 142 1.91 1.50 8.62
N ASP A 143 2.42 2.64 8.19
CA ASP A 143 2.52 3.85 9.01
C ASP A 143 1.57 4.93 8.49
N VAL A 144 0.92 5.65 9.40
CA VAL A 144 0.13 6.83 9.05
C VAL A 144 1.02 8.05 9.11
N ILE A 145 1.14 8.74 7.98
CA ILE A 145 1.88 9.99 7.84
C ILE A 145 0.97 11.11 7.36
N PHE A 146 1.37 12.34 7.57
CA PHE A 146 0.64 13.51 7.09
C PHE A 146 1.59 14.62 6.64
N ASP A 147 1.11 15.86 6.52
CA ASP A 147 1.87 17.02 6.03
C ASP A 147 3.25 17.14 6.65
N GLU A 148 3.34 16.99 7.97
CA GLU A 148 4.58 17.14 8.73
C GLU A 148 5.63 16.13 8.30
N GLU A 149 5.28 14.85 8.27
CA GLU A 149 6.20 13.77 7.92
C GLU A 149 6.66 13.89 6.45
N VAL A 150 5.77 14.33 5.55
CA VAL A 150 6.11 14.56 4.13
C VAL A 150 7.09 15.73 3.98
N LEU A 151 6.83 16.85 4.66
CA LEU A 151 7.72 18.02 4.60
C LEU A 151 9.08 17.79 5.28
N GLU A 152 9.12 16.89 6.27
CA GLU A 152 10.36 16.44 6.93
C GLU A 152 11.11 15.34 6.15
N GLU A 153 10.75 15.12 4.89
CA GLU A 153 11.40 14.18 3.96
C GLU A 153 11.34 12.70 4.39
N LYS A 154 10.40 12.33 5.28
CA LYS A 154 10.25 10.95 5.75
C LYS A 154 9.71 10.00 4.69
N LEU A 155 9.21 10.49 3.54
CA LEU A 155 8.79 9.64 2.42
C LEU A 155 9.91 8.73 1.91
N ALA A 156 11.15 9.15 2.01
CA ALA A 156 12.32 8.34 1.61
C ALA A 156 12.49 7.03 2.43
N LEU A 157 11.74 6.87 3.52
CA LEU A 157 11.74 5.65 4.35
C LEU A 157 10.76 4.59 3.86
N TYR A 158 9.92 4.92 2.88
CA TYR A 158 8.83 4.07 2.37
C TYR A 158 9.03 3.74 0.90
N ASP A 159 8.44 2.61 0.50
CA ASP A 159 8.41 2.14 -0.89
C ASP A 159 7.09 2.52 -1.57
N TRP A 160 6.00 2.57 -0.79
CA TRP A 160 4.65 2.83 -1.26
C TRP A 160 3.95 3.88 -0.40
N LEU A 161 3.43 4.93 -1.06
CA LEU A 161 2.52 5.91 -0.48
C LEU A 161 1.10 5.70 -1.00
N HIS A 162 0.14 5.61 -0.08
CA HIS A 162 -1.28 5.56 -0.39
C HIS A 162 -1.95 6.90 -0.06
N LEU A 163 -2.70 7.46 -1.03
CA LEU A 163 -3.59 8.61 -0.88
C LEU A 163 -5.03 8.14 -1.09
N HIS A 164 -5.99 8.61 -0.29
CA HIS A 164 -7.38 8.21 -0.43
C HIS A 164 -8.29 9.38 -0.85
N HIS A 165 -8.65 10.27 0.06
CA HIS A 165 -9.60 11.36 -0.20
C HIS A 165 -9.14 12.70 0.35
N GLU A 166 -7.86 12.82 0.63
CA GLU A 166 -7.27 14.04 1.16
C GLU A 166 -7.33 15.17 0.13
N ASP A 167 -7.42 16.38 0.64
CA ASP A 167 -7.42 17.59 -0.15
C ASP A 167 -6.02 18.22 -0.19
N PHE A 168 -5.49 18.36 -1.39
CA PHE A 168 -4.22 19.03 -1.65
C PHE A 168 -4.38 20.47 -2.18
N THR A 169 -5.62 20.95 -2.28
CA THR A 169 -5.92 22.29 -2.81
C THR A 169 -6.08 23.35 -1.73
N GLY A 170 -6.41 22.96 -0.50
CA GLY A 170 -6.80 23.85 0.57
C GLY A 170 -8.31 24.17 0.60
N GLN A 171 -9.13 23.45 -0.20
CA GLN A 171 -10.60 23.58 -0.16
C GLN A 171 -11.26 22.69 0.88
N TYR A 172 -10.48 21.95 1.65
CA TYR A 172 -10.96 21.05 2.70
C TYR A 172 -11.99 20.02 2.21
N GLY A 173 -11.74 19.41 1.04
CA GLY A 173 -12.59 18.39 0.45
C GLY A 173 -13.99 18.88 0.08
N LYS A 174 -14.18 20.16 -0.16
CA LYS A 174 -15.48 20.79 -0.48
C LYS A 174 -16.51 20.72 0.68
N PHE A 175 -16.05 20.43 1.89
CA PHE A 175 -16.95 20.30 3.05
C PHE A 175 -17.47 21.63 3.61
N TRP A 176 -16.94 22.78 3.15
CA TRP A 176 -17.32 24.09 3.68
C TRP A 176 -18.83 24.34 3.69
N ASN A 177 -19.53 24.09 2.59
CA ASN A 177 -20.96 24.34 2.48
C ASN A 177 -21.77 23.59 3.54
N SER A 178 -21.45 22.33 3.79
CA SER A 178 -22.21 21.44 4.68
C SER A 178 -21.77 21.51 6.14
N PHE A 179 -20.49 21.78 6.39
CA PHE A 179 -19.89 21.56 7.70
C PHE A 179 -19.15 22.75 8.30
N LYS A 180 -19.18 23.95 7.69
CA LYS A 180 -18.48 25.15 8.18
C LYS A 180 -18.77 25.52 9.64
N TYR A 181 -19.90 25.07 10.20
CA TYR A 181 -20.26 25.29 11.61
C TYR A 181 -19.91 24.10 12.51
N ALA A 182 -19.57 22.94 11.96
CA ALA A 182 -19.24 21.75 12.72
C ALA A 182 -17.88 21.91 13.45
N GLN A 183 -17.81 21.46 14.70
CA GLN A 183 -16.60 21.63 15.51
C GLN A 183 -15.39 20.88 14.93
N TRP A 184 -15.61 19.68 14.39
CA TRP A 184 -14.54 18.91 13.76
C TRP A 184 -13.95 19.63 12.56
N TYR A 185 -14.80 20.23 11.70
CA TYR A 185 -14.37 21.00 10.54
C TYR A 185 -13.53 22.22 10.93
N LYS A 186 -14.03 23.02 11.88
CA LYS A 186 -13.31 24.18 12.40
C LYS A 186 -11.94 23.80 12.98
N LYS A 187 -11.89 22.68 13.71
CA LYS A 187 -10.63 22.16 14.25
C LYS A 187 -9.67 21.76 13.14
N GLN A 188 -10.15 21.08 12.10
CA GLN A 188 -9.35 20.70 10.95
C GLN A 188 -8.75 21.92 10.22
N VAL A 189 -9.57 22.96 9.99
CA VAL A 189 -9.10 24.23 9.38
C VAL A 189 -8.01 24.85 10.24
N GLN A 190 -8.27 25.02 11.56
CA GLN A 190 -7.29 25.62 12.48
C GLN A 190 -5.97 24.82 12.53
N GLU A 191 -6.03 23.51 12.50
CA GLU A 191 -4.82 22.67 12.49
C GLU A 191 -4.04 22.82 11.17
N ALA A 192 -4.73 22.89 10.04
CA ALA A 192 -4.10 23.11 8.75
C ALA A 192 -3.44 24.50 8.65
N GLU A 193 -4.13 25.56 9.12
CA GLU A 193 -3.57 26.92 9.19
C GLU A 193 -2.35 26.97 10.11
N ARG A 194 -2.44 26.34 11.29
CA ARG A 194 -1.30 26.26 12.21
C ARG A 194 -0.11 25.53 11.61
N MET A 195 -0.38 24.46 10.86
CA MET A 195 0.66 23.70 10.15
C MET A 195 1.31 24.56 9.05
N ALA A 196 0.51 25.28 8.26
CA ALA A 196 1.03 26.22 7.26
C ALA A 196 1.98 27.24 7.88
N LEU A 197 1.54 27.89 8.95
CA LEU A 197 2.38 28.88 9.68
C LEU A 197 3.65 28.25 10.27
N LYS A 198 3.57 27.05 10.81
CA LYS A 198 4.75 26.32 11.35
C LYS A 198 5.85 26.14 10.30
N TYR A 199 5.46 25.86 9.06
CA TYR A 199 6.41 25.67 7.95
C TYR A 199 6.65 26.93 7.11
N GLY A 200 6.18 28.10 7.58
CA GLY A 200 6.47 29.41 6.95
C GLY A 200 5.57 29.75 5.77
N TYR A 201 4.49 29.03 5.57
CA TYR A 201 3.50 29.32 4.53
C TYR A 201 2.40 30.24 5.04
N LYS A 202 1.95 31.17 4.19
CA LYS A 202 0.86 32.10 4.55
C LYS A 202 -0.53 31.51 4.37
N LYS A 203 -0.69 30.58 3.42
CA LYS A 203 -1.94 29.93 3.05
C LYS A 203 -1.80 28.41 3.16
N VAL A 204 -2.91 27.72 3.45
CA VAL A 204 -2.94 26.26 3.48
C VAL A 204 -2.70 25.67 2.09
N SER A 205 -3.19 26.31 1.02
CA SER A 205 -2.92 25.91 -0.37
C SER A 205 -1.42 25.87 -0.68
N GLN A 206 -0.64 26.84 -0.20
CA GLN A 206 0.81 26.84 -0.37
C GLN A 206 1.51 25.69 0.35
N LEU A 207 1.07 25.37 1.58
CA LEU A 207 1.54 24.19 2.31
C LEU A 207 1.21 22.92 1.51
N LYS A 208 -0.04 22.78 1.07
CA LYS A 208 -0.51 21.58 0.35
C LYS A 208 0.20 21.40 -0.99
N LEU A 209 0.45 22.47 -1.73
CA LEU A 209 1.28 22.43 -2.92
C LEU A 209 2.72 21.96 -2.62
N ALA A 210 3.31 22.42 -1.53
CA ALA A 210 4.64 21.95 -1.12
C ALA A 210 4.64 20.46 -0.79
N VAL A 211 3.59 19.97 -0.10
CA VAL A 211 3.39 18.54 0.17
C VAL A 211 3.23 17.76 -1.15
N ALA A 212 2.37 18.23 -2.07
CA ALA A 212 2.17 17.59 -3.37
C ALA A 212 3.48 17.52 -4.17
N LYS A 213 4.29 18.56 -4.16
CA LYS A 213 5.62 18.56 -4.79
C LYS A 213 6.57 17.51 -4.18
N ARG A 214 6.57 17.34 -2.85
CA ARG A 214 7.37 16.29 -2.20
C ARG A 214 6.90 14.88 -2.57
N ILE A 215 5.59 14.68 -2.68
CA ILE A 215 5.01 13.41 -3.14
C ILE A 215 5.39 13.14 -4.60
N ARG A 216 5.32 14.15 -5.47
CA ARG A 216 5.81 14.05 -6.86
C ARG A 216 7.29 13.64 -6.90
N ASP A 217 8.12 14.31 -6.12
CA ASP A 217 9.57 14.05 -6.11
C ASP A 217 9.87 12.63 -5.57
N PHE A 218 9.11 12.14 -4.59
CA PHE A 218 9.15 10.74 -4.15
C PHE A 218 8.85 9.78 -5.29
N THR A 219 7.80 10.04 -6.06
CA THR A 219 7.41 9.20 -7.21
C THR A 219 8.45 9.23 -8.32
N LEU A 220 8.99 10.41 -8.64
CA LEU A 220 10.09 10.57 -9.60
C LEU A 220 11.38 9.87 -9.15
N GLY A 221 11.58 9.76 -7.84
CA GLY A 221 12.69 9.02 -7.23
C GLY A 221 12.52 7.51 -7.21
N GLY A 222 11.40 6.97 -7.72
CA GLY A 222 11.12 5.53 -7.79
C GLY A 222 10.17 5.01 -6.72
N GLY A 223 9.60 5.87 -5.88
CA GLY A 223 8.53 5.51 -4.94
C GLY A 223 7.23 5.17 -5.67
N PHE A 224 6.47 4.22 -5.13
CA PHE A 224 5.18 3.84 -5.67
C PHE A 224 4.06 4.68 -5.05
N LEU A 225 3.28 5.36 -5.90
CA LEU A 225 2.11 6.13 -5.49
C LEU A 225 0.83 5.44 -5.93
N PHE A 226 -0.07 5.19 -4.98
CA PHE A 226 -1.43 4.78 -5.26
C PHE A 226 -2.40 5.82 -4.71
N ALA A 227 -3.08 6.54 -5.59
CA ALA A 227 -4.09 7.54 -5.24
C ALA A 227 -5.47 7.07 -5.67
N MET A 228 -6.48 7.35 -4.85
CA MET A 228 -7.88 7.05 -5.16
C MET A 228 -8.80 8.15 -4.65
N CYS A 229 -10.06 8.09 -5.08
CA CYS A 229 -11.11 9.03 -4.72
C CYS A 229 -10.70 10.50 -5.03
N SER A 230 -11.08 11.45 -4.18
CA SER A 230 -10.79 12.88 -4.39
C SER A 230 -9.31 13.25 -4.25
N ALA A 231 -8.48 12.38 -3.68
CA ALA A 231 -7.04 12.63 -3.65
C ALA A 231 -6.42 12.66 -5.06
N THR A 232 -6.96 11.89 -6.02
CA THR A 232 -6.50 11.94 -7.41
C THR A 232 -6.67 13.33 -8.01
N ASP A 233 -7.89 13.87 -7.92
CA ASP A 233 -8.21 15.18 -8.50
C ASP A 233 -7.48 16.30 -7.76
N SER A 234 -7.52 16.30 -6.43
CA SER A 234 -6.95 17.38 -5.63
C SER A 234 -5.42 17.46 -5.72
N TYR A 235 -4.76 16.30 -5.85
CA TYR A 235 -3.32 16.22 -6.05
C TYR A 235 -2.90 16.79 -7.41
N ASP A 236 -3.62 16.41 -8.47
CA ASP A 236 -3.37 16.89 -9.83
C ASP A 236 -3.64 18.41 -9.94
N ILE A 237 -4.77 18.88 -9.40
CA ILE A 237 -5.09 20.31 -9.36
C ILE A 237 -4.02 21.09 -8.60
N ALA A 238 -3.53 20.60 -7.46
CA ALA A 238 -2.52 21.28 -6.69
C ALA A 238 -1.22 21.49 -7.50
N LEU A 239 -0.78 20.46 -8.24
CA LEU A 239 0.42 20.56 -9.07
C LEU A 239 0.21 21.45 -10.29
N SER A 240 -0.95 21.33 -10.95
CA SER A 240 -1.27 22.08 -12.16
C SER A 240 -1.53 23.56 -11.91
N SER A 241 -1.89 23.93 -10.68
CA SER A 241 -2.14 25.33 -10.26
C SER A 241 -0.96 25.99 -9.55
N ASP A 242 0.27 25.54 -9.77
CA ASP A 242 1.46 26.12 -9.14
C ASP A 242 1.61 27.61 -9.48
N GLY A 243 1.60 28.45 -8.44
CA GLY A 243 1.69 29.89 -8.56
C GLY A 243 0.38 30.59 -8.92
N ILE A 244 -0.74 29.87 -8.99
CA ILE A 244 -2.07 30.39 -9.35
C ILE A 244 -2.94 30.44 -8.10
N ASP A 245 -3.58 31.57 -7.84
CA ASP A 245 -4.59 31.70 -6.78
C ASP A 245 -5.98 31.41 -7.33
N PHE A 246 -6.45 30.18 -7.11
CA PHE A 246 -7.75 29.70 -7.58
C PHE A 246 -8.75 29.47 -6.44
N LEU A 247 -8.39 29.81 -5.19
CA LEU A 247 -9.28 29.62 -4.05
C LEU A 247 -10.21 30.83 -3.84
N ASP A 248 -11.45 30.55 -3.50
CA ASP A 248 -12.42 31.58 -3.12
C ASP A 248 -12.18 32.00 -1.66
N TRP A 249 -12.51 33.26 -1.35
CA TRP A 249 -12.32 33.93 -0.05
C TRP A 249 -12.73 33.11 1.18
N MET A 250 -13.68 32.20 0.99
CA MET A 250 -14.19 31.35 2.10
C MET A 250 -13.17 30.29 2.56
N TYR A 251 -12.15 30.03 1.77
CA TYR A 251 -11.13 29.03 2.10
C TYR A 251 -9.84 29.64 2.64
N ASP A 252 -9.43 30.81 2.12
CA ASP A 252 -8.13 31.40 2.43
C ASP A 252 -8.16 32.89 2.80
N GLY A 253 -9.36 33.50 2.74
CA GLY A 253 -9.60 34.88 3.21
C GLY A 253 -9.37 35.98 2.18
N ASP A 254 -8.94 35.68 0.96
CA ASP A 254 -8.87 36.62 -0.17
C ASP A 254 -9.60 36.07 -1.40
N GLY A 255 -9.59 36.80 -2.50
CA GLY A 255 -10.36 36.46 -3.70
C GLY A 255 -9.51 35.72 -4.72
N ILE A 256 -10.19 34.99 -5.59
CA ILE A 256 -9.60 34.30 -6.75
C ILE A 256 -8.93 35.33 -7.68
N GLU A 257 -7.76 34.99 -8.20
CA GLU A 257 -7.15 35.81 -9.24
C GLU A 257 -7.95 35.83 -10.56
N ASN A 258 -7.66 36.81 -11.43
CA ASN A 258 -8.40 36.91 -12.71
C ASN A 258 -8.06 35.74 -13.64
N ASP A 259 -9.13 35.05 -14.11
CA ASP A 259 -9.07 33.96 -15.08
C ASP A 259 -8.05 32.87 -14.74
N PRO A 260 -8.17 32.21 -13.55
CA PRO A 260 -7.22 31.19 -13.13
C PRO A 260 -7.26 29.96 -14.04
N GLN A 261 -8.44 29.65 -14.62
CA GLN A 261 -8.62 28.49 -15.48
C GLN A 261 -7.73 28.51 -16.74
N SER A 262 -7.48 29.71 -17.30
CA SER A 262 -6.61 29.83 -18.49
C SER A 262 -5.12 29.66 -18.17
N LYS A 263 -4.76 29.64 -16.90
CA LYS A 263 -3.37 29.57 -16.42
C LYS A 263 -2.98 28.18 -15.92
N ILE A 264 -3.97 27.33 -15.62
CA ILE A 264 -3.74 25.98 -15.15
C ILE A 264 -3.08 25.16 -16.27
N ASP A 265 -2.00 24.48 -15.93
CA ASP A 265 -1.20 23.65 -16.84
C ASP A 265 -1.26 22.16 -16.37
N PHE A 266 -1.96 21.32 -17.13
CA PHE A 266 -2.15 19.89 -16.85
C PHE A 266 -1.15 19.01 -17.60
#